data_2cac266bb28b840f0a5ff7bdbaeb02f2
#
_entry.id   2cac266bb28b840f0a5ff7bdbaeb02f2
#
_cell.length_a   1.000
_cell.length_b   1.000
_cell.length_c   1.000
_cell.angle_alpha   90.00
_cell.angle_beta   90.00
_cell.angle_gamma   90.00
#
_symmetry.space_group_name_H-M   'P 1'
#
loop_
_entity.id
_entity.type
_entity.pdbx_description
1 polymer ?
#
loop_
_entity_poly.entity_id
_entity_poly.type
_entity_poly.pdbx_seq_one_letter_code
_entity_poly.pdbx_strand_id
1 'polypeptide(L)'
;IRKGALQRLGVEVKCYLRDERVAEMASSKGITRTQAGIRRAVEEHPTALFVFGNAPTALMELCDLIRKGKATPAGIIAAPVGFVHVQESKHMVKPFIGIPKLIVEGRKGGSNLAATLVNAILCFNDAEQLKPGRDV
;
A
#
# COMPACT_ATOMS: atom_id res chain seq x y z
N ILE A 1 2.43 11.12 -6.03
CA ILE A 1 2.73 11.45 -4.62
C ILE A 1 3.59 12.70 -4.57
N ARG A 2 3.27 13.59 -3.66
CA ARG A 2 3.95 14.90 -3.54
C ARG A 2 5.36 14.75 -2.97
N LYS A 3 6.36 15.02 -3.79
CA LYS A 3 7.77 14.88 -3.41
C LYS A 3 8.20 15.82 -2.28
N GLY A 4 7.69 17.05 -2.28
CA GLY A 4 8.00 18.01 -1.22
C GLY A 4 7.55 17.56 0.16
N ALA A 5 6.35 17.00 0.27
CA ALA A 5 5.85 16.46 1.51
C ALA A 5 6.67 15.26 2.00
N LEU A 6 7.07 14.38 1.08
CA LEU A 6 7.94 13.25 1.40
C LEU A 6 9.29 13.69 1.98
N GLN A 7 9.89 14.70 1.37
CA GLN A 7 11.17 15.25 1.85
C GLN A 7 11.06 15.86 3.25
N ARG A 8 9.99 16.65 3.50
CA ARG A 8 9.78 17.28 4.80
C ARG A 8 9.58 16.26 5.92
N LEU A 9 8.90 15.17 5.62
CA LEU A 9 8.60 14.13 6.61
C LEU A 9 9.67 13.05 6.70
N GLY A 10 10.70 13.10 5.85
CA GLY A 10 11.74 12.07 5.80
C GLY A 10 11.22 10.71 5.37
N VAL A 11 10.18 10.69 4.56
CA VAL A 11 9.52 9.46 4.10
C VAL A 11 10.07 9.03 2.75
N GLU A 12 10.38 7.75 2.62
CA GLU A 12 10.83 7.14 1.37
C GLU A 12 9.70 6.28 0.79
N VAL A 13 9.49 6.40 -0.53
CA VAL A 13 8.52 5.58 -1.26
C VAL A 13 9.27 4.53 -2.06
N LYS A 14 8.85 3.27 -1.91
CA LYS A 14 9.43 2.15 -2.64
C LYS A 14 8.36 1.39 -3.41
N CYS A 15 8.71 1.00 -4.63
CA CYS A 15 7.90 0.14 -5.48
C CYS A 15 8.80 -0.98 -6.03
N TYR A 16 8.44 -2.22 -5.75
CA TYR A 16 9.27 -3.38 -6.09
C TYR A 16 8.92 -4.03 -7.42
N LEU A 17 7.95 -3.50 -8.14
CA LEU A 17 7.44 -4.13 -9.36
C LEU A 17 8.50 -4.33 -10.44
N ARG A 18 9.49 -3.43 -10.51
CA ARG A 18 10.57 -3.46 -11.50
C ARG A 18 11.88 -4.05 -10.97
N ASP A 19 11.90 -4.54 -9.74
CA ASP A 19 13.07 -5.16 -9.14
C ASP A 19 13.31 -6.53 -9.79
N GLU A 20 14.52 -6.78 -10.27
CA GLU A 20 14.88 -8.06 -10.89
C GLU A 20 14.78 -9.24 -9.93
N ARG A 21 15.13 -9.04 -8.66
CA ARG A 21 15.00 -10.08 -7.63
C ARG A 21 13.54 -10.48 -7.41
N VAL A 22 12.65 -9.52 -7.53
CA VAL A 22 11.20 -9.76 -7.46
C VAL A 22 10.75 -10.60 -8.66
N ALA A 23 11.22 -10.27 -9.86
CA ALA A 23 10.91 -11.04 -11.06
C ALA A 23 11.42 -12.48 -10.95
N GLU A 24 12.63 -12.68 -10.46
CA GLU A 24 13.20 -14.02 -10.24
C GLU A 24 12.41 -14.80 -9.19
N MET A 25 12.03 -14.18 -8.08
CA MET A 25 11.21 -14.80 -7.05
C MET A 25 9.85 -15.22 -7.60
N ALA A 26 9.21 -14.36 -8.37
CA ALA A 26 7.92 -14.65 -8.99
C ALA A 26 8.01 -15.88 -9.91
N SER A 27 9.03 -15.91 -10.74
CA SER A 27 9.26 -17.00 -11.67
C SER A 27 9.57 -18.33 -10.95
N SER A 28 10.46 -18.30 -9.96
CA SER A 28 10.88 -19.51 -9.25
C SER A 28 9.79 -20.10 -8.35
N LYS A 29 8.94 -19.27 -7.77
CA LYS A 29 7.88 -19.69 -6.83
C LYS A 29 6.50 -19.84 -7.49
N GLY A 30 6.37 -19.51 -8.77
CA GLY A 30 5.09 -19.59 -9.48
C GLY A 30 4.04 -18.63 -8.94
N ILE A 31 4.45 -17.45 -8.48
CA ILE A 31 3.57 -16.40 -7.98
C ILE A 31 3.62 -15.17 -8.88
N THR A 32 2.67 -14.25 -8.70
CA THR A 32 2.68 -13.01 -9.47
C THR A 32 3.82 -12.09 -9.03
N ARG A 33 4.22 -11.19 -9.92
CA ARG A 33 5.25 -10.19 -9.60
C ARG A 33 4.82 -9.28 -8.44
N THR A 34 3.55 -8.93 -8.37
CA THR A 34 3.01 -8.10 -7.27
C THR A 34 3.03 -8.82 -5.94
N GLN A 35 2.72 -10.12 -5.92
CA GLN A 35 2.86 -10.94 -4.71
C GLN A 35 4.32 -11.02 -4.24
N ALA A 36 5.24 -11.28 -5.18
CA ALA A 36 6.66 -11.33 -4.88
C ALA A 36 7.16 -9.98 -4.35
N GLY A 37 6.68 -8.88 -4.94
CA GLY A 37 7.01 -7.53 -4.48
C GLY A 37 6.59 -7.26 -3.04
N ILE A 38 5.40 -7.70 -2.64
CA ILE A 38 4.92 -7.56 -1.26
C ILE A 38 5.74 -8.41 -0.30
N ARG A 39 6.11 -9.64 -0.66
CA ARG A 39 6.98 -10.47 0.16
C ARG A 39 8.33 -9.80 0.41
N ARG A 40 8.91 -9.21 -0.63
CA ARG A 40 10.17 -8.48 -0.54
C ARG A 40 10.04 -7.23 0.32
N ALA A 41 8.96 -6.45 0.12
CA ALA A 41 8.69 -5.25 0.89
C ALA A 41 8.55 -5.57 2.40
N VAL A 42 7.87 -6.64 2.73
CA VAL A 42 7.70 -7.09 4.12
C VAL A 42 9.01 -7.52 4.73
N GLU A 43 9.88 -8.21 3.97
CA GLU A 43 11.21 -8.59 4.46
C GLU A 43 12.06 -7.37 4.82
N GLU A 44 12.03 -6.32 3.99
CA GLU A 44 12.84 -5.13 4.19
C GLU A 44 12.19 -4.12 5.14
N HIS A 45 10.86 -3.98 5.08
CA HIS A 45 10.12 -2.95 5.81
C HIS A 45 8.80 -3.49 6.38
N PRO A 46 8.85 -4.36 7.38
CA PRO A 46 7.64 -5.01 7.91
C PRO A 46 6.66 -4.05 8.58
N THR A 47 7.12 -2.85 8.97
CA THR A 47 6.32 -1.84 9.67
C THR A 47 5.97 -0.64 8.79
N ALA A 48 6.08 -0.77 7.48
CA ALA A 48 5.78 0.33 6.56
C ALA A 48 4.27 0.58 6.42
N LEU A 49 3.93 1.71 5.81
CA LEU A 49 2.59 1.95 5.27
C LEU A 49 2.50 1.30 3.89
N PHE A 50 1.59 0.36 3.74
CA PHE A 50 1.39 -0.35 2.47
C PHE A 50 0.22 0.25 1.70
N VAL A 51 0.43 0.51 0.41
CA VAL A 51 -0.54 1.19 -0.47
C VAL A 51 -0.85 0.31 -1.67
N PHE A 52 -2.12 0.06 -1.93
CA PHE A 52 -2.58 -0.81 -3.01
C PHE A 52 -3.51 -0.06 -3.95
N GLY A 53 -3.11 0.08 -5.21
CA GLY A 53 -3.87 0.78 -6.23
C GLY A 53 -4.39 -0.09 -7.37
N ASN A 54 -3.71 -1.20 -7.71
CA ASN A 54 -4.06 -2.03 -8.87
C ASN A 54 -3.97 -3.53 -8.63
N ALA A 55 -3.55 -3.97 -7.46
CA ALA A 55 -3.21 -5.37 -7.27
C ALA A 55 -3.95 -6.00 -6.10
N PRO A 56 -5.19 -6.50 -6.32
CA PRO A 56 -5.93 -7.21 -5.28
C PRO A 56 -5.16 -8.41 -4.71
N THR A 57 -4.44 -9.15 -5.57
CA THR A 57 -3.67 -10.31 -5.13
C THR A 57 -2.50 -9.93 -4.22
N ALA A 58 -1.90 -8.76 -4.43
CA ALA A 58 -0.85 -8.26 -3.55
C ALA A 58 -1.40 -7.91 -2.15
N LEU A 59 -2.59 -7.31 -2.10
CA LEU A 59 -3.26 -7.02 -0.83
C LEU A 59 -3.59 -8.31 -0.08
N MET A 60 -4.07 -9.33 -0.77
CA MET A 60 -4.34 -10.65 -0.19
C MET A 60 -3.06 -11.29 0.36
N GLU A 61 -1.94 -11.17 -0.36
CA GLU A 61 -0.63 -11.66 0.09
C GLU A 61 -0.19 -10.95 1.38
N LEU A 62 -0.36 -9.64 1.46
CA LEU A 62 -0.04 -8.90 2.69
C LEU A 62 -0.88 -9.41 3.86
N CYS A 63 -2.17 -9.65 3.65
CA CYS A 63 -3.05 -10.19 4.69
C CYS A 63 -2.55 -11.54 5.22
N ASP A 64 -2.11 -12.43 4.33
CA ASP A 64 -1.53 -13.71 4.73
C ASP A 64 -0.26 -13.54 5.55
N LEU A 65 0.61 -12.61 5.15
CA LEU A 65 1.85 -12.31 5.88
C LEU A 65 1.57 -11.73 7.27
N ILE A 66 0.54 -10.91 7.40
CA ILE A 66 0.09 -10.39 8.71
C ILE A 66 -0.38 -11.54 9.60
N ARG A 67 -1.19 -12.45 9.07
CA ARG A 67 -1.70 -13.61 9.81
C ARG A 67 -0.57 -14.52 10.29
N LYS A 68 0.49 -14.63 9.49
CA LYS A 68 1.68 -15.44 9.83
C LYS A 68 2.64 -14.72 10.78
N GLY A 69 2.33 -13.50 11.18
CA GLY A 69 3.18 -12.70 12.06
C GLY A 69 4.44 -12.14 11.41
N LYS A 70 4.51 -12.14 10.07
CA LYS A 70 5.68 -11.64 9.33
C LYS A 70 5.61 -10.16 9.03
N ALA A 71 4.44 -9.56 9.09
CA ALA A 71 4.23 -8.14 8.82
C ALA A 71 3.42 -7.51 9.95
N THR A 72 3.85 -6.31 10.37
CA THR A 72 3.14 -5.48 11.35
C THR A 72 3.02 -4.05 10.79
N PRO A 73 2.20 -3.85 9.75
CA PRO A 73 2.14 -2.57 9.04
C PRO A 73 1.80 -1.40 9.96
N ALA A 74 2.40 -0.24 9.68
CA ALA A 74 1.99 1.02 10.31
C ALA A 74 0.61 1.47 9.82
N GLY A 75 0.21 1.03 8.65
CA GLY A 75 -1.11 1.28 8.09
C GLY A 75 -1.27 0.63 6.72
N ILE A 76 -2.50 0.58 6.24
CA ILE A 76 -2.84 0.02 4.93
C ILE A 76 -3.80 0.96 4.22
N ILE A 77 -3.48 1.33 2.97
CA ILE A 77 -4.41 2.00 2.07
C ILE A 77 -4.84 0.98 1.02
N ALA A 78 -6.08 0.54 1.11
CA ALA A 78 -6.64 -0.51 0.27
C ALA A 78 -7.59 0.11 -0.77
N ALA A 79 -7.05 0.42 -1.94
CA ALA A 79 -7.80 0.95 -3.07
C ALA A 79 -7.54 0.14 -4.35
N PRO A 80 -7.45 -1.20 -4.28
CA PRO A 80 -7.22 -1.99 -5.50
C PRO A 80 -8.41 -1.90 -6.43
N VAL A 81 -8.14 -1.96 -7.72
CA VAL A 81 -9.13 -1.96 -8.79
C VAL A 81 -8.89 -3.13 -9.73
N GLY A 82 -9.93 -3.63 -10.36
CA GLY A 82 -9.87 -4.75 -11.29
C GLY A 82 -11.17 -5.55 -11.28
N PHE A 83 -11.16 -6.69 -11.97
CA PHE A 83 -12.36 -7.53 -12.09
C PHE A 83 -12.35 -8.74 -11.14
N VAL A 84 -11.17 -9.19 -10.72
CA VAL A 84 -11.01 -10.42 -9.94
C VAL A 84 -10.49 -10.08 -8.55
N HIS A 85 -11.15 -10.61 -7.53
CA HIS A 85 -10.75 -10.53 -6.13
C HIS A 85 -10.70 -9.12 -5.52
N VAL A 86 -11.27 -8.10 -6.17
CA VAL A 86 -11.22 -6.71 -5.64
C VAL A 86 -11.92 -6.60 -4.29
N GLN A 87 -13.17 -7.00 -4.23
CA GLN A 87 -13.95 -6.92 -2.99
C GLN A 87 -13.45 -7.91 -1.95
N GLU A 88 -13.10 -9.12 -2.37
CA GLU A 88 -12.54 -10.15 -1.49
C GLU A 88 -11.27 -9.67 -0.79
N SER A 89 -10.34 -9.07 -1.53
CA SER A 89 -9.10 -8.53 -0.96
C SER A 89 -9.39 -7.44 0.07
N LYS A 90 -10.34 -6.56 -0.20
CA LYS A 90 -10.74 -5.50 0.73
C LYS A 90 -11.35 -6.06 2.01
N HIS A 91 -12.17 -7.11 1.89
CA HIS A 91 -12.74 -7.79 3.06
C HIS A 91 -11.70 -8.46 3.93
N MET A 92 -10.64 -9.01 3.35
CA MET A 92 -9.57 -9.66 4.10
C MET A 92 -8.83 -8.71 5.05
N VAL A 93 -8.83 -7.40 4.75
CA VAL A 93 -8.16 -6.38 5.57
C VAL A 93 -8.97 -6.01 6.81
N LYS A 94 -10.29 -6.07 6.74
CA LYS A 94 -11.21 -5.59 7.79
C LYS A 94 -10.98 -6.21 9.18
N PRO A 95 -10.68 -7.52 9.32
CA PRO A 95 -10.48 -8.13 10.63
C PRO A 95 -9.26 -7.63 11.41
N PHE A 96 -8.30 -6.97 10.77
CA PHE A 96 -7.10 -6.48 11.43
C PHE A 96 -7.36 -5.17 12.18
N ILE A 97 -8.04 -5.24 13.31
CA ILE A 97 -8.53 -4.09 14.07
C ILE A 97 -7.39 -3.18 14.57
N GLY A 98 -6.26 -3.77 14.95
CA GLY A 98 -5.11 -3.02 15.48
C GLY A 98 -4.29 -2.27 14.44
N ILE A 99 -4.59 -2.41 13.16
CA ILE A 99 -3.85 -1.78 12.06
C ILE A 99 -4.69 -0.64 11.49
N PRO A 100 -4.20 0.63 11.52
CA PRO A 100 -4.88 1.74 10.86
C PRO A 100 -5.05 1.45 9.36
N LYS A 101 -6.24 1.70 8.82
CA LYS A 101 -6.51 1.41 7.42
C LYS A 101 -7.52 2.36 6.80
N LEU A 102 -7.33 2.64 5.51
CA LEU A 102 -8.31 3.29 4.66
C LEU A 102 -8.70 2.30 3.57
N ILE A 103 -9.97 1.96 3.48
CA ILE A 103 -10.50 1.03 2.51
C ILE A 103 -11.48 1.78 1.61
N VAL A 104 -11.23 1.76 0.30
CA VAL A 104 -12.16 2.28 -0.69
C VAL A 104 -13.19 1.19 -0.98
N GLU A 105 -14.40 1.36 -0.49
CA GLU A 105 -15.45 0.35 -0.58
C GLU A 105 -15.92 0.11 -2.03
N GLY A 106 -16.45 -1.11 -2.25
CA GLY A 106 -16.97 -1.52 -3.55
C GLY A 106 -15.86 -1.80 -4.55
N ARG A 107 -16.15 -1.49 -5.83
CA ARG A 107 -15.22 -1.73 -6.95
C ARG A 107 -14.40 -0.50 -7.32
N LYS A 108 -14.58 0.60 -6.61
CA LYS A 108 -13.80 1.82 -6.83
C LYS A 108 -12.38 1.64 -6.32
N GLY A 109 -11.44 2.33 -6.95
CA GLY A 109 -10.05 2.26 -6.56
C GLY A 109 -9.14 2.76 -7.68
N GLY A 110 -7.92 2.26 -7.69
CA GLY A 110 -6.92 2.56 -8.68
C GLY A 110 -5.74 3.35 -8.15
N SER A 111 -4.67 3.38 -8.92
CA SER A 111 -3.42 4.04 -8.53
C SER A 111 -3.58 5.53 -8.28
N ASN A 112 -4.40 6.21 -9.08
CA ASN A 112 -4.64 7.64 -8.90
C ASN A 112 -5.37 7.93 -7.59
N LEU A 113 -6.38 7.15 -7.25
CA LEU A 113 -7.10 7.29 -5.99
C LEU A 113 -6.20 6.96 -4.80
N ALA A 114 -5.42 5.89 -4.89
CA ALA A 114 -4.46 5.53 -3.86
C ALA A 114 -3.43 6.64 -3.63
N ALA A 115 -2.86 7.21 -4.70
CA ALA A 115 -1.94 8.33 -4.61
C ALA A 115 -2.58 9.56 -3.99
N THR A 116 -3.84 9.85 -4.31
CA THR A 116 -4.59 10.95 -3.73
C THR A 116 -4.76 10.78 -2.22
N LEU A 117 -5.09 9.57 -1.77
CA LEU A 117 -5.20 9.27 -0.34
C LEU A 117 -3.87 9.42 0.39
N VAL A 118 -2.78 8.96 -0.21
CA VAL A 118 -1.43 9.15 0.35
C VAL A 118 -1.09 10.63 0.47
N ASN A 119 -1.35 11.42 -0.59
CA ASN A 119 -1.11 12.86 -0.57
C ASN A 119 -1.93 13.56 0.53
N ALA A 120 -3.18 13.16 0.71
CA ALA A 120 -4.04 13.72 1.76
C ALA A 120 -3.44 13.45 3.15
N ILE A 121 -2.96 12.25 3.41
CA ILE A 121 -2.34 11.89 4.68
C ILE A 121 -1.03 12.65 4.88
N LEU A 122 -0.17 12.72 3.87
CA LEU A 122 1.12 13.41 3.94
C LEU A 122 0.95 14.91 4.20
N CYS A 123 -0.10 15.52 3.64
CA CYS A 123 -0.35 16.94 3.76
C CYS A 123 -1.28 17.32 4.92
N PHE A 124 -1.81 16.35 5.66
CA PHE A 124 -2.74 16.59 6.74
C PHE A 124 -2.12 17.48 7.83
N ASN A 125 -0.95 17.12 8.32
CA ASN A 125 -0.24 17.92 9.31
C ASN A 125 0.17 19.30 8.77
N ASP A 126 0.55 19.35 7.50
CA ASP A 126 0.88 20.61 6.85
C ASP A 126 -0.33 21.56 6.79
N ALA A 127 -1.53 21.02 6.56
CA ALA A 127 -2.75 21.83 6.51
C ALA A 127 -3.10 22.47 7.86
N GLU A 128 -2.72 21.84 8.98
CA GLU A 128 -2.92 22.41 10.32
C GLU A 128 -1.87 23.47 10.67
N GLN A 129 -0.66 23.35 10.14
CA GLN A 129 0.47 24.22 10.46
C GLN A 129 0.69 25.32 9.44
N LEU A 130 0.25 25.13 8.21
CA LEU A 130 0.48 26.02 7.08
C LEU A 130 -0.81 26.74 6.69
N LYS A 131 -0.65 27.91 6.08
CA LYS A 131 -1.79 28.65 5.55
C LYS A 131 -2.42 27.89 4.38
N PRO A 132 -3.76 27.94 4.22
CA PRO A 132 -4.45 27.29 3.12
C PRO A 132 -3.86 27.63 1.75
N GLY A 133 -3.73 26.63 0.88
CA GLY A 133 -3.24 26.79 -0.48
C GLY A 133 -1.74 26.79 -0.64
N ARG A 134 -0.98 26.64 0.44
CA ARG A 134 0.49 26.75 0.39
C ARG A 134 1.17 25.55 -0.27
N ASP A 135 0.61 24.36 -0.16
CA ASP A 135 1.15 23.11 -0.72
C ASP A 135 0.30 22.55 -1.85
N VAL A 136 -0.45 23.39 -2.47
CA VAL A 136 -1.29 23.00 -3.61
C VAL A 136 -0.47 22.91 -4.89
#